data_310392910fa75d10d67af08fe23061fc
#
_entry.id   310392910fa75d10d67af08fe23061fc
#
_cell.length_a   1.000
_cell.length_b   1.000
_cell.length_c   1.000
_cell.angle_alpha   90.00
_cell.angle_beta   90.00
_cell.angle_gamma   90.00
#
_symmetry.space_group_name_H-M   'P 1'
#
loop_
_entity.id
_entity.type
_entity.pdbx_description
1 polymer ?
#
loop_
_entity_poly.entity_id
_entity_poly.type
_entity_poly.pdbx_seq_one_letter_code
_entity_poly.pdbx_strand_id
1 'polypeptide(L)'
;GDDLGPRRSQVEMDSRFYAPLSELPLLDPSRPGLLHASLLEAYTLSEKLRIPVMVRVTSRLLAAQEEHIPSRPLPSTGQRLEKESWSLTAKGRHQRHHDRIMALAQDASESSSLNQFQISGNVGIIASGFPAGLAQELGVSVLALAYSYPLPERLLRRFIDGHRLILVAEEPEPFIESILSQNPRAKGKLTGHLPRGALERSDIIQALEKLEGRPDKMPQAYESVAERGYEGVCPDCPFTALFSSLARVDAPVAGDAGCSIRATRQPFCSADVAYGLGSSTAVASGFSGKGIALMGDYALAHSGLAGLINAVWQKRDLLAVVLKNDVAAMTGFQEAPDLSGILEALLPTRFLDLPAPEEEVEAALREELARRGSSALVAKGKCVMRKDNRE
;
A
#
# COMPACT_ATOMS: atom_id res chain seq x y z
N GLY A 1 -0.23 0.16 5.35
CA GLY A 1 0.67 1.32 5.34
C GLY A 1 0.69 2.01 4.00
N ASP A 2 0.68 3.36 4.00
CA ASP A 2 0.67 4.16 2.78
C ASP A 2 1.98 4.93 2.64
N ASP A 3 2.55 4.92 1.44
CA ASP A 3 3.76 5.67 1.11
C ASP A 3 3.37 6.88 0.25
N LEU A 4 3.14 8.00 0.93
CA LEU A 4 2.70 9.23 0.30
C LEU A 4 3.88 9.98 -0.32
N GLY A 5 3.67 10.51 -1.52
CA GLY A 5 4.72 11.17 -2.29
C GLY A 5 5.85 10.20 -2.59
N PRO A 6 5.59 9.15 -3.28
CA PRO A 6 6.23 7.84 -3.33
C PRO A 6 7.73 7.90 -3.16
N ARG A 7 8.15 7.73 -1.94
CA ARG A 7 9.57 7.73 -1.57
C ARG A 7 10.19 6.36 -1.76
N ARG A 8 9.41 5.29 -1.57
CA ARG A 8 9.90 3.90 -1.61
C ARG A 8 8.97 2.91 -2.28
N SER A 9 7.67 3.21 -2.42
CA SER A 9 6.74 2.35 -3.14
C SER A 9 6.58 2.79 -4.61
N GLN A 10 6.01 1.92 -5.42
CA GLN A 10 5.82 2.15 -6.84
C GLN A 10 4.55 2.93 -7.13
N VAL A 11 3.58 2.83 -6.24
CA VAL A 11 2.26 3.41 -6.40
C VAL A 11 1.88 4.14 -5.13
N GLU A 12 1.44 5.38 -5.27
CA GLU A 12 0.77 6.08 -4.20
C GLU A 12 -0.63 5.47 -4.02
N MET A 13 -0.95 5.12 -2.80
CA MET A 13 -2.22 4.49 -2.47
C MET A 13 -2.85 5.18 -1.27
N ASP A 14 -4.17 5.31 -1.28
CA ASP A 14 -4.95 5.77 -0.15
C ASP A 14 -5.75 4.60 0.44
N SER A 15 -5.23 4.01 1.50
CA SER A 15 -5.87 2.87 2.14
C SER A 15 -7.18 3.22 2.87
N ARG A 16 -7.53 4.51 3.02
CA ARG A 16 -8.80 4.93 3.63
C ARG A 16 -10.01 4.44 2.85
N PHE A 17 -9.89 4.33 1.52
CA PHE A 17 -10.97 3.82 0.67
C PHE A 17 -11.32 2.35 0.94
N TYR A 18 -10.42 1.58 1.52
CA TYR A 18 -10.73 0.20 1.92
C TYR A 18 -11.67 0.13 3.13
N ALA A 19 -11.68 1.14 3.98
CA ALA A 19 -12.51 1.14 5.18
C ALA A 19 -14.02 1.08 4.86
N PRO A 20 -14.61 1.98 4.07
CA PRO A 20 -16.01 1.86 3.68
C PRO A 20 -16.28 0.65 2.78
N LEU A 21 -15.33 0.21 1.93
CA LEU A 21 -15.49 -0.96 1.09
C LEU A 21 -15.61 -2.24 1.92
N SER A 22 -14.82 -2.36 2.98
CA SER A 22 -14.83 -3.52 3.88
C SER A 22 -15.74 -3.34 5.10
N GLU A 23 -16.31 -2.15 5.28
CA GLU A 23 -17.14 -1.76 6.44
C GLU A 23 -16.39 -1.94 7.77
N LEU A 24 -15.09 -1.65 7.78
CA LEU A 24 -14.24 -1.74 8.97
C LEU A 24 -13.89 -0.35 9.51
N PRO A 25 -13.95 -0.14 10.83
CA PRO A 25 -13.49 1.12 11.42
C PRO A 25 -12.01 1.37 11.09
N LEU A 26 -11.68 2.64 10.83
CA LEU A 26 -10.33 3.07 10.51
C LEU A 26 -9.91 4.26 11.34
N LEU A 27 -8.80 4.10 12.05
CA LEU A 27 -8.09 5.17 12.74
C LEU A 27 -6.92 5.67 11.90
N ASP A 28 -6.73 6.99 11.87
CA ASP A 28 -5.71 7.68 11.08
C ASP A 28 -4.93 8.67 11.98
N PRO A 29 -3.97 8.19 12.78
CA PRO A 29 -3.25 9.00 13.76
C PRO A 29 -2.39 10.08 13.10
N SER A 30 -2.38 11.28 13.70
CA SER A 30 -1.72 12.46 13.16
C SER A 30 -0.23 12.59 13.56
N ARG A 31 0.20 11.92 14.62
CA ARG A 31 1.57 12.00 15.17
C ARG A 31 1.95 10.73 15.93
N PRO A 32 3.27 10.47 16.14
CA PRO A 32 3.74 9.25 16.80
C PRO A 32 3.10 8.98 18.16
N GLY A 33 2.92 9.98 19.00
CA GLY A 33 2.28 9.81 20.33
C GLY A 33 0.83 9.36 20.26
N LEU A 34 0.10 9.73 19.21
CA LEU A 34 -1.27 9.26 18.98
C LEU A 34 -1.33 7.87 18.34
N LEU A 35 -0.28 7.41 17.67
CA LEU A 35 -0.25 6.07 17.08
C LEU A 35 -0.43 4.98 18.15
N HIS A 36 0.29 5.09 19.27
CA HIS A 36 0.17 4.12 20.36
C HIS A 36 -1.25 4.12 20.95
N ALA A 37 -1.80 5.30 21.23
CA ALA A 37 -3.17 5.44 21.72
C ALA A 37 -4.21 4.89 20.74
N SER A 38 -4.03 5.14 19.45
CA SER A 38 -4.88 4.59 18.38
C SER A 38 -4.82 3.06 18.31
N LEU A 39 -3.63 2.47 18.51
CA LEU A 39 -3.49 1.02 18.57
C LEU A 39 -4.24 0.43 19.77
N LEU A 40 -4.11 1.03 20.97
CA LEU A 40 -4.86 0.60 22.17
C LEU A 40 -6.37 0.67 21.94
N GLU A 41 -6.85 1.78 21.37
CA GLU A 41 -8.27 1.96 21.08
C GLU A 41 -8.73 0.96 20.00
N ALA A 42 -7.96 0.76 18.94
CA ALA A 42 -8.26 -0.19 17.86
C ALA A 42 -8.39 -1.64 18.38
N TYR A 43 -7.47 -2.09 19.24
CA TYR A 43 -7.56 -3.41 19.85
C TYR A 43 -8.79 -3.52 20.77
N THR A 44 -9.04 -2.52 21.60
CA THR A 44 -10.21 -2.50 22.48
C THR A 44 -11.51 -2.55 21.67
N LEU A 45 -11.58 -1.78 20.59
CA LEU A 45 -12.75 -1.74 19.71
C LEU A 45 -12.92 -3.07 18.95
N SER A 46 -11.83 -3.62 18.43
CA SER A 46 -11.84 -4.91 17.74
C SER A 46 -12.36 -6.04 18.63
N GLU A 47 -11.90 -6.11 19.88
CA GLU A 47 -12.39 -7.08 20.86
C GLU A 47 -13.88 -6.88 21.20
N LYS A 48 -14.31 -5.62 21.34
CA LYS A 48 -15.71 -5.27 21.64
C LYS A 48 -16.65 -5.61 20.49
N LEU A 49 -16.26 -5.29 19.26
CA LEU A 49 -17.09 -5.46 18.06
C LEU A 49 -16.96 -6.83 17.42
N ARG A 50 -15.90 -7.58 17.74
CA ARG A 50 -15.55 -8.87 17.13
C ARG A 50 -15.33 -8.76 15.62
N ILE A 51 -14.75 -7.67 15.17
CA ILE A 51 -14.32 -7.43 13.81
C ILE A 51 -12.92 -6.82 13.79
N PRO A 52 -12.16 -6.93 12.70
CA PRO A 52 -10.92 -6.18 12.54
C PRO A 52 -11.15 -4.67 12.62
N VAL A 53 -10.14 -3.94 13.09
CA VAL A 53 -10.10 -2.48 13.04
C VAL A 53 -8.83 -2.07 12.32
N MET A 54 -8.95 -1.15 11.38
CA MET A 54 -7.82 -0.65 10.61
C MET A 54 -7.14 0.50 11.35
N VAL A 55 -5.80 0.50 11.37
CA VAL A 55 -5.00 1.67 11.77
C VAL A 55 -4.10 2.03 10.60
N ARG A 56 -4.29 3.21 10.06
CA ARG A 56 -3.48 3.71 8.94
C ARG A 56 -2.16 4.26 9.45
N VAL A 57 -1.07 3.82 8.86
CA VAL A 57 0.28 4.29 9.16
C VAL A 57 0.93 4.75 7.86
N THR A 58 1.30 6.02 7.78
CA THR A 58 1.97 6.58 6.60
C THR A 58 3.47 6.58 6.78
N SER A 59 4.23 6.62 5.66
CA SER A 59 5.69 6.78 5.69
C SER A 59 6.12 8.07 6.40
N ARG A 60 5.31 9.12 6.31
CA ARG A 60 5.54 10.40 7.00
C ARG A 60 5.40 10.26 8.51
N LEU A 61 4.36 9.57 8.97
CA LEU A 61 4.16 9.29 10.40
C LEU A 61 5.31 8.47 10.99
N LEU A 62 5.80 7.47 10.24
CA LEU A 62 6.94 6.64 10.68
C LEU A 62 8.27 7.42 10.71
N ALA A 63 8.42 8.43 9.86
CA ALA A 63 9.61 9.28 9.85
C ALA A 63 9.56 10.41 10.88
N ALA A 64 8.38 10.72 11.42
CA ALA A 64 8.21 11.76 12.42
C ALA A 64 8.81 11.34 13.77
N GLN A 65 9.33 12.32 14.51
CA GLN A 65 9.90 12.11 15.85
C GLN A 65 9.10 12.90 16.88
N GLU A 66 8.95 12.31 18.06
CA GLU A 66 8.32 12.94 19.23
C GLU A 66 9.12 12.59 20.47
N GLU A 67 9.33 13.54 21.38
CA GLU A 67 10.33 13.46 22.45
C GLU A 67 10.10 12.31 23.45
N HIS A 68 8.90 11.90 23.72
CA HIS A 68 8.67 10.75 24.59
C HIS A 68 7.30 10.13 24.32
N ILE A 69 7.31 8.90 23.83
CA ILE A 69 6.10 8.11 23.66
C ILE A 69 6.04 7.05 24.77
N PRO A 70 5.16 7.20 25.78
CA PRO A 70 5.03 6.19 26.79
C PRO A 70 4.52 4.89 26.16
N SER A 71 5.37 3.87 26.17
CA SER A 71 4.98 2.53 25.72
C SER A 71 4.25 1.83 26.87
N ARG A 72 3.01 1.47 26.67
CA ARG A 72 2.25 0.58 27.57
C ARG A 72 2.01 -0.74 26.84
N PRO A 73 2.17 -1.88 27.52
CA PRO A 73 1.81 -3.17 26.92
C PRO A 73 0.34 -3.16 26.48
N LEU A 74 0.09 -3.74 25.31
CA LEU A 74 -1.28 -3.97 24.86
C LEU A 74 -1.93 -4.97 25.83
N PRO A 75 -3.17 -4.74 26.27
CA PRO A 75 -3.87 -5.67 27.15
C PRO A 75 -4.06 -7.01 26.44
N SER A 76 -3.58 -8.10 27.07
CA SER A 76 -3.90 -9.44 26.61
C SER A 76 -5.28 -9.80 27.13
N THR A 77 -6.26 -9.92 26.26
CA THR A 77 -7.63 -10.26 26.69
C THR A 77 -7.82 -11.76 26.89
N GLY A 78 -6.94 -12.60 26.33
CA GLY A 78 -7.03 -14.06 26.46
C GLY A 78 -8.37 -14.68 26.05
N GLN A 79 -9.22 -13.92 25.39
CA GLN A 79 -10.56 -14.37 25.05
C GLN A 79 -10.50 -15.43 23.93
N ARG A 80 -11.18 -16.55 24.17
CA ARG A 80 -11.35 -17.57 23.15
C ARG A 80 -12.45 -17.15 22.16
N LEU A 81 -12.29 -17.60 20.92
CA LEU A 81 -13.30 -17.44 19.89
C LEU A 81 -14.57 -18.21 20.29
N GLU A 82 -15.66 -17.49 20.54
CA GLU A 82 -16.96 -18.10 20.84
C GLU A 82 -17.67 -18.43 19.50
N LYS A 83 -17.79 -19.72 19.20
CA LYS A 83 -18.40 -20.18 17.94
C LYS A 83 -19.82 -19.66 17.73
N GLU A 84 -20.59 -19.50 18.79
CA GLU A 84 -21.99 -19.03 18.74
C GLU A 84 -22.10 -17.56 18.31
N SER A 85 -21.06 -16.76 18.51
CA SER A 85 -21.03 -15.36 18.06
C SER A 85 -20.81 -15.20 16.55
N TRP A 86 -20.47 -16.29 15.85
CA TRP A 86 -20.15 -16.27 14.43
C TRP A 86 -21.25 -16.91 13.59
N SER A 87 -22.05 -16.10 12.88
CA SER A 87 -22.93 -16.60 11.83
C SER A 87 -22.11 -16.85 10.56
N LEU A 88 -22.11 -18.09 10.08
CA LEU A 88 -21.45 -18.47 8.83
C LEU A 88 -22.27 -18.10 7.59
N THR A 89 -23.54 -17.74 7.75
CA THR A 89 -24.37 -17.30 6.63
C THR A 89 -24.08 -15.86 6.27
N ALA A 90 -23.89 -15.59 4.99
CA ALA A 90 -23.61 -14.24 4.48
C ALA A 90 -24.74 -13.25 4.86
N LYS A 91 -26.00 -13.67 4.75
CA LYS A 91 -27.15 -12.84 5.11
C LYS A 91 -27.14 -12.44 6.59
N GLY A 92 -26.95 -13.38 7.51
CA GLY A 92 -26.94 -13.08 8.94
C GLY A 92 -25.74 -12.19 9.35
N ARG A 93 -24.59 -12.35 8.70
CA ARG A 93 -23.41 -11.50 8.95
C ARG A 93 -23.64 -10.06 8.50
N HIS A 94 -24.13 -9.87 7.29
CA HIS A 94 -24.35 -8.55 6.72
C HIS A 94 -25.36 -7.74 7.53
N GLN A 95 -26.53 -8.33 7.83
CA GLN A 95 -27.55 -7.68 8.64
C GLN A 95 -27.02 -7.32 10.05
N ARG A 96 -26.33 -8.23 10.73
CA ARG A 96 -25.75 -7.97 12.05
C ARG A 96 -24.69 -6.87 11.99
N HIS A 97 -23.88 -6.85 10.93
CA HIS A 97 -22.88 -5.83 10.73
C HIS A 97 -23.52 -4.45 10.63
N HIS A 98 -24.48 -4.28 9.73
CA HIS A 98 -25.18 -2.99 9.55
C HIS A 98 -26.01 -2.58 10.76
N ASP A 99 -26.87 -3.45 11.25
CA ASP A 99 -27.85 -3.07 12.26
C ASP A 99 -27.23 -2.82 13.64
N ARG A 100 -26.08 -3.42 13.91
CA ARG A 100 -25.49 -3.36 15.23
C ARG A 100 -24.05 -2.88 15.27
N ILE A 101 -23.18 -3.47 14.46
CA ILE A 101 -21.74 -3.26 14.58
C ILE A 101 -21.37 -1.87 14.08
N MET A 102 -21.94 -1.44 12.94
CA MET A 102 -21.68 -0.10 12.41
C MET A 102 -22.21 1.00 13.33
N ALA A 103 -23.37 0.82 13.97
CA ALA A 103 -23.87 1.77 14.95
C ALA A 103 -22.92 1.90 16.15
N LEU A 104 -22.40 0.79 16.67
CA LEU A 104 -21.41 0.79 17.76
C LEU A 104 -20.06 1.39 17.34
N ALA A 105 -19.63 1.18 16.09
CA ALA A 105 -18.43 1.80 15.55
C ALA A 105 -18.61 3.33 15.40
N GLN A 106 -19.80 3.76 14.97
CA GLN A 106 -20.18 5.19 14.91
C GLN A 106 -20.15 5.83 16.29
N ASP A 107 -20.72 5.18 17.30
CA ASP A 107 -20.69 5.66 18.68
C ASP A 107 -19.26 5.74 19.24
N ALA A 108 -18.41 4.78 18.91
CA ALA A 108 -17.00 4.81 19.30
C ALA A 108 -16.28 5.99 18.63
N SER A 109 -16.48 6.22 17.34
CA SER A 109 -15.91 7.36 16.62
C SER A 109 -16.36 8.70 17.25
N GLU A 110 -17.64 8.84 17.57
CA GLU A 110 -18.20 10.06 18.18
C GLU A 110 -17.67 10.34 19.59
N SER A 111 -17.40 9.29 20.35
CA SER A 111 -17.01 9.40 21.77
C SER A 111 -15.49 9.34 21.98
N SER A 112 -14.70 9.08 20.95
CA SER A 112 -13.26 8.93 21.08
C SER A 112 -12.60 10.25 21.53
N SER A 113 -11.81 10.15 22.61
CA SER A 113 -10.98 11.26 23.08
C SER A 113 -9.77 11.53 22.18
N LEU A 114 -9.51 10.67 21.19
CA LEU A 114 -8.45 10.87 20.21
C LEU A 114 -8.83 11.89 19.14
N ASN A 115 -10.14 12.14 18.93
CA ASN A 115 -10.58 13.30 18.16
C ASN A 115 -10.32 14.56 18.98
N GLN A 116 -9.56 15.48 18.42
CA GLN A 116 -9.18 16.71 19.12
C GLN A 116 -9.72 17.92 18.37
N PHE A 117 -10.20 18.91 19.10
CA PHE A 117 -10.58 20.16 18.49
C PHE A 117 -10.15 21.36 19.34
N GLN A 118 -9.78 22.42 18.67
CA GLN A 118 -9.58 23.75 19.25
C GLN A 118 -10.39 24.75 18.45
N ILE A 119 -10.90 25.78 19.11
CA ILE A 119 -11.69 26.83 18.49
C ILE A 119 -10.93 28.15 18.54
N SER A 120 -10.72 28.74 17.36
CA SER A 120 -10.05 30.05 17.21
C SER A 120 -10.51 30.72 15.91
N GLY A 121 -11.46 31.63 16.01
CA GLY A 121 -12.00 32.36 14.84
C GLY A 121 -13.15 31.64 14.13
N ASN A 122 -13.50 32.12 12.93
CA ASN A 122 -14.68 31.70 12.17
C ASN A 122 -14.35 30.86 10.91
N VAL A 123 -13.06 30.54 10.70
CA VAL A 123 -12.59 29.62 9.68
C VAL A 123 -12.05 28.40 10.40
N GLY A 124 -12.45 27.21 9.97
CA GLY A 124 -12.05 25.96 10.57
C GLY A 124 -11.29 25.07 9.61
N ILE A 125 -10.44 24.20 10.14
CA ILE A 125 -9.79 23.09 9.42
C ILE A 125 -10.36 21.79 9.94
N ILE A 126 -10.85 20.93 9.06
CA ILE A 126 -11.10 19.52 9.34
C ILE A 126 -9.92 18.74 8.74
N ALA A 127 -9.22 17.97 9.56
CA ALA A 127 -8.05 17.25 9.11
C ALA A 127 -7.96 15.86 9.71
N SER A 128 -7.33 14.90 9.00
CA SER A 128 -7.01 13.56 9.48
C SER A 128 -5.56 13.20 9.14
N GLY A 129 -5.04 12.20 9.85
CA GLY A 129 -3.67 11.72 9.63
C GLY A 129 -2.62 12.81 9.83
N PHE A 130 -1.51 12.70 9.13
CA PHE A 130 -0.37 13.63 9.29
C PHE A 130 -0.74 15.12 9.10
N PRO A 131 -1.60 15.52 8.13
CA PRO A 131 -2.06 16.91 7.99
C PRO A 131 -2.74 17.49 9.23
N ALA A 132 -3.39 16.65 10.05
CA ALA A 132 -4.02 17.14 11.28
C ALA A 132 -2.97 17.64 12.29
N GLY A 133 -1.82 16.98 12.39
CA GLY A 133 -0.70 17.46 13.20
C GLY A 133 -0.18 18.81 12.70
N LEU A 134 -0.01 18.97 11.39
CA LEU A 134 0.42 20.25 10.78
C LEU A 134 -0.58 21.38 11.03
N ALA A 135 -1.88 21.09 10.93
CA ALA A 135 -2.94 22.06 11.13
C ALA A 135 -3.03 22.57 12.57
N GLN A 136 -2.82 21.70 13.56
CA GLN A 136 -2.89 22.05 14.99
C GLN A 136 -1.83 23.10 15.40
N GLU A 137 -0.74 23.23 14.66
CA GLU A 137 0.33 24.19 14.91
C GLU A 137 0.01 25.62 14.36
N LEU A 138 -1.09 25.79 13.62
CA LEU A 138 -1.38 27.05 12.92
C LEU A 138 -2.14 28.08 13.75
N GLY A 139 -2.61 27.72 14.95
CA GLY A 139 -3.36 28.64 15.81
C GLY A 139 -4.76 29.02 15.34
N VAL A 140 -5.31 28.30 14.38
CA VAL A 140 -6.69 28.45 13.87
C VAL A 140 -7.61 27.38 14.47
N SER A 141 -8.93 27.47 14.18
CA SER A 141 -9.84 26.39 14.58
C SER A 141 -9.52 25.11 13.84
N VAL A 142 -9.32 24.01 14.56
CA VAL A 142 -9.01 22.69 13.99
C VAL A 142 -9.86 21.61 14.62
N LEU A 143 -10.47 20.76 13.81
CA LEU A 143 -10.97 19.46 14.17
C LEU A 143 -10.02 18.39 13.60
N ALA A 144 -9.16 17.87 14.46
CA ALA A 144 -8.26 16.77 14.14
C ALA A 144 -8.98 15.45 14.38
N LEU A 145 -9.32 14.76 13.30
CA LEU A 145 -10.03 13.49 13.32
C LEU A 145 -9.04 12.33 13.51
N ALA A 146 -9.24 11.54 14.54
CA ALA A 146 -8.56 10.27 14.71
C ALA A 146 -9.25 9.14 13.94
N TYR A 147 -10.58 9.24 13.73
CA TYR A 147 -11.32 8.32 12.90
C TYR A 147 -11.58 8.91 11.51
N SER A 148 -11.06 8.25 10.49
CA SER A 148 -11.43 8.56 9.10
C SER A 148 -12.65 7.74 8.66
N TYR A 149 -12.98 6.63 9.35
CA TYR A 149 -14.19 5.86 9.10
C TYR A 149 -14.60 5.02 10.33
N PRO A 150 -15.90 4.98 10.73
CA PRO A 150 -16.88 5.98 10.31
C PRO A 150 -16.54 7.37 10.84
N LEU A 151 -16.91 8.40 10.09
CA LEU A 151 -16.69 9.78 10.55
C LEU A 151 -17.61 10.13 11.73
N PRO A 152 -17.13 10.89 12.74
CA PRO A 152 -17.95 11.35 13.86
C PRO A 152 -18.93 12.45 13.41
N GLU A 153 -20.08 12.08 12.88
CA GLU A 153 -21.02 12.97 12.20
C GLU A 153 -21.54 14.11 13.08
N ARG A 154 -21.84 13.83 14.35
CA ARG A 154 -22.34 14.86 15.28
C ARG A 154 -21.24 15.88 15.59
N LEU A 155 -20.02 15.40 15.82
CA LEU A 155 -18.85 16.24 16.06
C LEU A 155 -18.52 17.09 14.83
N LEU A 156 -18.54 16.50 13.64
CA LEU A 156 -18.35 17.18 12.36
C LEU A 156 -19.41 18.27 12.15
N ARG A 157 -20.68 17.94 12.32
CA ARG A 157 -21.77 18.88 12.15
C ARG A 157 -21.62 20.07 13.10
N ARG A 158 -21.38 19.81 14.38
CA ARG A 158 -21.14 20.85 15.38
C ARG A 158 -19.97 21.76 15.00
N PHE A 159 -18.88 21.20 14.49
CA PHE A 159 -17.72 21.98 14.07
C PHE A 159 -18.04 22.83 12.83
N ILE A 160 -18.66 22.24 11.81
CA ILE A 160 -19.04 22.92 10.57
C ILE A 160 -20.04 24.07 10.85
N ASP A 161 -21.01 23.87 11.74
CA ASP A 161 -22.02 24.89 12.06
C ASP A 161 -21.40 26.07 12.79
N GLY A 162 -20.32 25.88 13.52
CA GLY A 162 -19.58 26.93 14.21
C GLY A 162 -18.67 27.79 13.31
N HIS A 163 -18.52 27.44 12.02
CA HIS A 163 -17.55 28.11 11.14
C HIS A 163 -18.19 28.56 9.81
N ARG A 164 -17.74 29.69 9.31
CA ARG A 164 -18.21 30.25 8.03
C ARG A 164 -17.64 29.46 6.83
N LEU A 165 -16.38 29.10 6.89
CA LEU A 165 -15.68 28.32 5.88
C LEU A 165 -14.84 27.22 6.55
N ILE A 166 -14.71 26.10 5.84
CA ILE A 166 -13.97 24.94 6.30
C ILE A 166 -12.95 24.56 5.24
N LEU A 167 -11.69 24.42 5.64
CA LEU A 167 -10.66 23.76 4.84
C LEU A 167 -10.57 22.31 5.26
N VAL A 168 -10.67 21.38 4.30
CA VAL A 168 -10.47 19.94 4.54
C VAL A 168 -9.03 19.58 4.17
N ALA A 169 -8.18 19.37 5.17
CA ALA A 169 -6.76 19.06 5.00
C ALA A 169 -6.51 17.57 5.24
N GLU A 170 -6.31 16.85 4.16
CA GLU A 170 -6.14 15.39 4.15
C GLU A 170 -5.21 14.92 3.03
N GLU A 171 -4.68 13.71 3.13
CA GLU A 171 -3.75 13.16 2.12
C GLU A 171 -3.93 11.64 1.91
N PRO A 172 -3.65 11.10 0.70
CA PRO A 172 -3.29 11.83 -0.52
C PRO A 172 -4.52 12.34 -1.29
N GLU A 173 -5.63 11.64 -1.20
CA GLU A 173 -6.85 11.86 -1.98
C GLU A 173 -7.95 12.58 -1.17
N PRO A 174 -8.95 13.18 -1.81
CA PRO A 174 -10.04 13.87 -1.13
C PRO A 174 -11.10 12.88 -0.59
N PHE A 175 -10.74 12.10 0.43
CA PHE A 175 -11.63 11.11 1.04
C PHE A 175 -12.72 11.77 1.90
N ILE A 176 -12.32 12.58 2.89
CA ILE A 176 -13.27 13.29 3.78
C ILE A 176 -14.01 14.40 3.01
N GLU A 177 -13.28 15.15 2.18
CA GLU A 177 -13.90 16.20 1.37
C GLU A 177 -14.99 15.64 0.44
N SER A 178 -14.80 14.43 -0.11
CA SER A 178 -15.81 13.80 -0.96
C SER A 178 -17.12 13.52 -0.21
N ILE A 179 -17.03 13.13 1.07
CA ILE A 179 -18.19 12.94 1.95
C ILE A 179 -18.88 14.27 2.25
N LEU A 180 -18.07 15.33 2.41
CA LEU A 180 -18.56 16.70 2.68
C LEU A 180 -18.87 17.51 1.42
N SER A 181 -18.79 16.93 0.23
CA SER A 181 -18.88 17.62 -1.07
C SER A 181 -20.18 18.39 -1.30
N GLN A 182 -21.28 17.99 -0.66
CA GLN A 182 -22.56 18.71 -0.71
C GLN A 182 -22.58 19.97 0.16
N ASN A 183 -21.58 20.19 1.01
CA ASN A 183 -21.50 21.38 1.83
C ASN A 183 -20.68 22.47 1.12
N PRO A 184 -21.31 23.59 0.69
CA PRO A 184 -20.62 24.64 -0.06
C PRO A 184 -19.54 25.36 0.74
N ARG A 185 -19.54 25.23 2.07
CA ARG A 185 -18.53 25.80 2.96
C ARG A 185 -17.25 24.98 3.02
N ALA A 186 -17.30 23.69 2.64
CA ALA A 186 -16.13 22.81 2.63
C ALA A 186 -15.29 23.03 1.36
N LYS A 187 -14.01 23.27 1.55
CA LYS A 187 -13.00 23.50 0.52
C LYS A 187 -11.81 22.61 0.77
N GLY A 188 -11.14 22.16 -0.29
CA GLY A 188 -9.96 21.31 -0.18
C GLY A 188 -9.40 20.96 -1.55
N LYS A 189 -9.09 19.69 -1.75
CA LYS A 189 -8.52 19.16 -3.00
C LYS A 189 -9.51 19.16 -4.17
N LEU A 190 -10.79 18.82 -3.92
CA LEU A 190 -11.84 18.81 -4.94
C LEU A 190 -12.15 20.21 -5.48
N THR A 191 -12.04 21.20 -4.61
CA THR A 191 -12.27 22.59 -4.96
C THR A 191 -11.03 23.32 -5.45
N GLY A 192 -9.88 22.64 -5.52
CA GLY A 192 -8.61 23.17 -6.01
C GLY A 192 -7.87 24.06 -5.02
N HIS A 193 -8.26 24.11 -3.75
CA HIS A 193 -7.56 24.89 -2.73
C HIS A 193 -6.32 24.19 -2.20
N LEU A 194 -6.30 22.87 -2.22
CA LEU A 194 -5.16 22.04 -1.84
C LEU A 194 -4.71 21.13 -2.98
N PRO A 195 -3.41 20.86 -3.10
CA PRO A 195 -2.89 19.90 -4.08
C PRO A 195 -3.29 18.47 -3.71
N ARG A 196 -3.33 17.56 -4.69
CA ARG A 196 -3.42 16.13 -4.43
C ARG A 196 -2.09 15.63 -3.86
N GLY A 197 -2.13 14.46 -3.19
CA GLY A 197 -0.95 13.85 -2.59
C GLY A 197 -0.63 14.38 -1.20
N ALA A 198 0.64 14.28 -0.80
CA ALA A 198 1.11 14.74 0.50
C ALA A 198 0.99 16.27 0.62
N LEU A 199 0.63 16.74 1.81
CA LEU A 199 0.48 18.15 2.12
C LEU A 199 1.65 18.63 2.99
N GLU A 200 2.21 19.78 2.64
CA GLU A 200 3.12 20.50 3.50
C GLU A 200 2.38 21.60 4.29
N ARG A 201 3.00 22.07 5.36
CA ARG A 201 2.43 23.16 6.18
C ARG A 201 2.15 24.42 5.35
N SER A 202 3.03 24.73 4.40
CA SER A 202 2.87 25.85 3.46
C SER A 202 1.63 25.74 2.58
N ASP A 203 1.25 24.52 2.17
CA ASP A 203 0.04 24.32 1.35
C ASP A 203 -1.23 24.69 2.12
N ILE A 204 -1.28 24.29 3.41
CA ILE A 204 -2.40 24.62 4.30
C ILE A 204 -2.49 26.12 4.54
N ILE A 205 -1.36 26.79 4.78
CA ILE A 205 -1.31 28.26 4.98
C ILE A 205 -1.79 28.99 3.73
N GLN A 206 -1.27 28.64 2.55
CA GLN A 206 -1.68 29.25 1.28
C GLN A 206 -3.16 29.01 0.96
N ALA A 207 -3.67 27.81 1.29
CA ALA A 207 -5.09 27.52 1.12
C ALA A 207 -5.97 28.35 2.04
N LEU A 208 -5.56 28.58 3.29
CA LEU A 208 -6.30 29.46 4.22
C LEU A 208 -6.35 30.91 3.73
N GLU A 209 -5.25 31.44 3.20
CA GLU A 209 -5.19 32.80 2.64
C GLU A 209 -6.12 33.00 1.44
N LYS A 210 -6.35 31.95 0.66
CA LYS A 210 -7.16 31.97 -0.57
C LYS A 210 -8.55 31.36 -0.40
N LEU A 211 -8.94 31.01 0.83
CA LEU A 211 -10.13 30.19 1.09
C LEU A 211 -11.46 30.86 0.64
N GLU A 212 -11.52 32.17 0.62
CA GLU A 212 -12.70 32.95 0.19
C GLU A 212 -12.82 33.09 -1.34
N GLY A 213 -11.72 32.90 -2.06
CA GLY A 213 -11.63 33.04 -3.51
C GLY A 213 -11.81 31.72 -4.27
N ARG A 214 -11.85 31.83 -5.60
CA ARG A 214 -11.53 30.68 -6.45
C ARG A 214 -10.01 30.61 -6.61
N PRO A 215 -9.39 29.45 -6.46
CA PRO A 215 -7.97 29.32 -6.77
C PRO A 215 -7.72 29.68 -8.25
N ASP A 216 -6.73 30.53 -8.50
CA ASP A 216 -6.38 31.02 -9.84
C ASP A 216 -5.99 29.88 -10.82
N LYS A 217 -5.51 28.78 -10.28
CA LYS A 217 -5.25 27.52 -10.98
C LYS A 217 -5.56 26.38 -10.03
N MET A 218 -6.18 25.31 -10.58
CA MET A 218 -6.16 24.03 -9.88
C MET A 218 -4.70 23.72 -9.54
N PRO A 219 -4.36 23.44 -8.28
CA PRO A 219 -3.03 22.97 -7.95
C PRO A 219 -2.73 21.81 -8.88
N GLN A 220 -1.65 21.91 -9.67
CA GLN A 220 -1.31 20.84 -10.60
C GLN A 220 -1.16 19.55 -9.79
N ALA A 221 -1.92 18.53 -10.19
CA ALA A 221 -1.61 17.19 -9.79
C ALA A 221 -0.16 16.98 -10.19
N TYR A 222 0.72 16.79 -9.23
CA TYR A 222 2.14 16.54 -9.36
C TYR A 222 2.65 16.69 -10.80
N GLU A 223 3.51 17.65 -11.08
CA GLU A 223 4.47 17.47 -12.18
C GLU A 223 4.96 16.04 -12.04
N SER A 224 4.72 15.26 -13.05
CA SER A 224 4.96 13.82 -13.03
C SER A 224 6.16 13.53 -12.16
N VAL A 225 6.00 12.80 -11.09
CA VAL A 225 7.14 12.30 -10.34
C VAL A 225 7.81 11.30 -11.27
N ALA A 226 8.36 11.85 -12.34
CA ALA A 226 8.96 11.11 -13.45
C ALA A 226 10.12 10.26 -12.97
N GLU A 227 10.62 10.54 -11.78
CA GLU A 227 11.76 9.87 -11.22
C GLU A 227 11.53 9.62 -9.73
N ARG A 228 10.51 8.83 -9.43
CA ARG A 228 10.48 8.17 -8.14
C ARG A 228 11.78 7.40 -8.02
N GLY A 229 12.59 7.71 -7.03
CA GLY A 229 13.90 7.15 -6.72
C GLY A 229 14.04 5.63 -6.76
N TYR A 230 13.63 5.02 -7.87
CA TYR A 230 14.07 3.71 -8.20
C TYR A 230 15.56 3.80 -8.52
N GLU A 231 16.34 3.49 -7.53
CA GLU A 231 17.67 2.98 -7.79
C GLU A 231 17.48 1.87 -8.84
N GLY A 232 18.22 1.94 -9.95
CA GLY A 232 18.23 0.88 -10.95
C GLY A 232 18.68 -0.45 -10.37
N VAL A 233 18.98 -1.41 -11.22
CA VAL A 233 19.59 -2.68 -10.81
C VAL A 233 20.88 -2.38 -10.02
N CYS A 234 21.06 -3.08 -8.90
CA CYS A 234 22.20 -2.89 -8.02
C CYS A 234 23.51 -3.11 -8.80
N PRO A 235 24.60 -2.37 -8.51
CA PRO A 235 25.92 -2.71 -9.00
C PRO A 235 26.28 -4.16 -8.66
N ASP A 236 26.93 -4.85 -9.60
CA ASP A 236 27.34 -6.27 -9.47
C ASP A 236 26.20 -7.27 -9.18
N CYS A 237 24.97 -6.89 -9.50
CA CYS A 237 23.81 -7.77 -9.34
C CYS A 237 23.99 -9.06 -10.20
N PRO A 238 23.87 -10.26 -9.60
CA PRO A 238 24.07 -11.51 -10.33
C PRO A 238 23.06 -11.72 -11.47
N PHE A 239 21.90 -11.06 -11.41
CA PHE A 239 20.85 -11.16 -12.42
C PHE A 239 21.01 -10.20 -13.60
N THR A 240 22.10 -9.42 -13.68
CA THR A 240 22.32 -8.42 -14.74
C THR A 240 22.25 -9.05 -16.14
N ALA A 241 22.97 -10.17 -16.37
CA ALA A 241 22.94 -10.89 -17.64
C ALA A 241 21.53 -11.39 -18.01
N LEU A 242 20.77 -11.84 -17.01
CA LEU A 242 19.38 -12.29 -17.21
C LEU A 242 18.48 -11.13 -17.63
N PHE A 243 18.59 -9.95 -17.00
CA PHE A 243 17.82 -8.77 -17.37
C PHE A 243 18.16 -8.29 -18.79
N SER A 244 19.44 -8.28 -19.14
CA SER A 244 19.88 -7.96 -20.52
C SER A 244 19.33 -8.96 -21.55
N SER A 245 19.34 -10.24 -21.25
CA SER A 245 18.83 -11.28 -22.13
C SER A 245 17.31 -11.21 -22.28
N LEU A 246 16.56 -10.94 -21.22
CA LEU A 246 15.10 -10.75 -21.28
C LEU A 246 14.69 -9.59 -22.17
N ALA A 247 15.47 -8.52 -22.23
CA ALA A 247 15.21 -7.39 -23.12
C ALA A 247 15.36 -7.72 -24.62
N ARG A 248 16.00 -8.85 -24.96
CA ARG A 248 16.29 -9.26 -26.36
C ARG A 248 15.47 -10.44 -26.85
N VAL A 249 14.74 -11.12 -25.97
CA VAL A 249 13.85 -12.21 -26.39
C VAL A 249 12.54 -11.65 -26.95
N ASP A 250 12.05 -12.28 -28.02
CA ASP A 250 10.77 -11.93 -28.65
C ASP A 250 9.61 -12.64 -27.93
N ALA A 251 9.36 -12.23 -26.69
CA ALA A 251 8.25 -12.72 -25.88
C ALA A 251 7.81 -11.65 -24.86
N PRO A 252 6.52 -11.46 -24.61
CA PRO A 252 6.05 -10.48 -23.64
C PRO A 252 6.42 -10.93 -22.21
N VAL A 253 6.89 -9.97 -21.42
CA VAL A 253 7.37 -10.19 -20.06
C VAL A 253 6.47 -9.49 -19.04
N ALA A 254 5.80 -10.26 -18.19
CA ALA A 254 5.13 -9.75 -16.99
C ALA A 254 6.11 -9.80 -15.81
N GLY A 255 6.48 -8.62 -15.32
CA GLY A 255 7.29 -8.46 -14.10
C GLY A 255 6.44 -8.49 -12.83
N ASP A 256 7.12 -8.47 -11.71
CA ASP A 256 6.53 -8.54 -10.39
C ASP A 256 7.11 -7.49 -9.44
N ALA A 257 6.45 -7.19 -8.34
CA ALA A 257 7.02 -6.34 -7.31
C ALA A 257 8.29 -6.99 -6.72
N GLY A 258 9.41 -6.28 -6.74
CA GLY A 258 10.71 -6.77 -6.29
C GLY A 258 11.85 -6.38 -7.24
N CYS A 259 12.91 -7.18 -7.31
CA CYS A 259 14.10 -6.88 -8.14
C CYS A 259 13.78 -6.75 -9.64
N SER A 260 12.77 -7.47 -10.14
CA SER A 260 12.32 -7.36 -11.54
C SER A 260 11.85 -5.95 -11.92
N ILE A 261 11.24 -5.21 -11.01
CA ILE A 261 10.84 -3.83 -11.26
C ILE A 261 12.03 -2.88 -11.46
N ARG A 262 13.16 -3.14 -10.80
CA ARG A 262 14.37 -2.33 -11.01
C ARG A 262 14.89 -2.44 -12.43
N ALA A 263 14.63 -3.54 -13.10
CA ALA A 263 15.04 -3.81 -14.48
C ALA A 263 14.00 -3.38 -15.53
N THR A 264 12.88 -2.76 -15.17
CA THR A 264 11.90 -2.22 -16.14
C THR A 264 12.37 -0.96 -16.84
N ARG A 265 13.41 -0.29 -16.32
CA ARG A 265 13.98 0.94 -16.86
C ARG A 265 15.25 0.68 -17.65
N GLN A 266 15.70 1.70 -18.36
CA GLN A 266 17.02 1.72 -18.99
C GLN A 266 18.12 1.36 -17.98
N PRO A 267 19.16 0.62 -18.39
CA PRO A 267 19.39 0.12 -19.77
C PRO A 267 18.65 -1.18 -20.12
N PHE A 268 17.99 -1.84 -19.18
CA PHE A 268 17.47 -3.19 -19.35
C PHE A 268 16.11 -3.24 -20.06
N CYS A 269 15.12 -2.50 -19.57
CA CYS A 269 13.73 -2.54 -20.08
C CYS A 269 13.20 -3.99 -20.22
N SER A 270 13.47 -4.84 -19.20
CA SER A 270 13.29 -6.28 -19.28
C SER A 270 11.90 -6.78 -18.86
N ALA A 271 10.94 -5.88 -18.67
CA ALA A 271 9.55 -6.25 -18.44
C ALA A 271 8.60 -5.21 -19.07
N ASP A 272 7.55 -5.70 -19.72
CA ASP A 272 6.56 -4.88 -20.42
C ASP A 272 5.46 -4.37 -19.47
N VAL A 273 5.06 -5.19 -18.52
CA VAL A 273 4.04 -4.86 -17.52
C VAL A 273 4.43 -5.38 -16.15
N ALA A 274 4.01 -4.71 -15.09
CA ALA A 274 4.18 -5.16 -13.71
C ALA A 274 3.01 -4.64 -12.86
N TYR A 275 2.46 -5.52 -12.00
CA TYR A 275 1.37 -5.17 -11.08
C TYR A 275 1.79 -5.43 -9.63
N GLY A 276 1.08 -6.31 -8.93
CA GLY A 276 1.35 -6.61 -7.54
C GLY A 276 2.27 -7.82 -7.32
N LEU A 277 2.68 -8.05 -6.08
CA LEU A 277 3.55 -9.16 -5.69
C LEU A 277 2.91 -10.51 -6.03
N GLY A 278 3.56 -11.32 -6.87
CA GLY A 278 3.09 -12.63 -7.34
C GLY A 278 2.11 -12.57 -8.51
N SER A 279 1.84 -11.40 -9.10
CA SER A 279 0.88 -11.25 -10.21
C SER A 279 1.41 -11.71 -11.55
N SER A 280 2.72 -11.76 -11.74
CA SER A 280 3.36 -12.03 -13.03
C SER A 280 2.90 -13.33 -13.69
N THR A 281 2.69 -14.41 -12.92
CA THR A 281 2.22 -15.70 -13.44
C THR A 281 0.80 -15.62 -14.00
N ALA A 282 -0.11 -14.93 -13.30
CA ALA A 282 -1.47 -14.75 -13.77
C ALA A 282 -1.52 -13.88 -15.02
N VAL A 283 -0.74 -12.79 -15.04
CA VAL A 283 -0.66 -11.87 -16.19
C VAL A 283 -0.06 -12.56 -17.42
N ALA A 284 1.09 -13.23 -17.26
CA ALA A 284 1.75 -13.94 -18.36
C ALA A 284 0.89 -15.07 -18.94
N SER A 285 0.08 -15.73 -18.13
CA SER A 285 -0.85 -16.77 -18.59
C SER A 285 -1.97 -16.23 -19.50
N GLY A 286 -2.19 -14.92 -19.50
CA GLY A 286 -3.20 -14.23 -20.32
C GLY A 286 -2.68 -13.72 -21.67
N PHE A 287 -1.38 -13.79 -21.95
CA PHE A 287 -0.84 -13.37 -23.24
C PHE A 287 -1.26 -14.31 -24.38
N SER A 288 -1.33 -13.79 -25.60
CA SER A 288 -1.77 -14.54 -26.78
C SER A 288 -0.78 -15.62 -27.22
N GLY A 289 0.49 -15.49 -26.84
CA GLY A 289 1.56 -16.47 -27.07
C GLY A 289 2.20 -16.89 -25.76
N LYS A 290 3.33 -17.62 -25.82
CA LYS A 290 4.09 -17.98 -24.62
C LYS A 290 4.67 -16.73 -24.00
N GLY A 291 4.11 -16.34 -22.83
CA GLY A 291 4.60 -15.20 -22.05
C GLY A 291 5.65 -15.62 -21.01
N ILE A 292 6.40 -14.63 -20.56
CA ILE A 292 7.37 -14.79 -19.46
C ILE A 292 6.78 -14.17 -18.19
N ALA A 293 6.75 -14.92 -17.10
CA ALA A 293 6.48 -14.41 -15.76
C ALA A 293 7.80 -14.25 -15.00
N LEU A 294 8.25 -13.00 -14.84
CA LEU A 294 9.50 -12.68 -14.14
C LEU A 294 9.21 -12.28 -12.69
N MET A 295 9.67 -13.08 -11.73
CA MET A 295 9.41 -12.84 -10.30
C MET A 295 10.57 -13.26 -9.41
N GLY A 296 10.62 -12.71 -8.19
CA GLY A 296 11.48 -13.23 -7.13
C GLY A 296 10.92 -14.49 -6.48
N ASP A 297 11.76 -15.24 -5.81
CA ASP A 297 11.38 -16.43 -5.02
C ASP A 297 10.36 -16.11 -3.93
N TYR A 298 10.48 -14.95 -3.28
CA TYR A 298 9.49 -14.49 -2.29
C TYR A 298 8.13 -14.17 -2.93
N ALA A 299 8.12 -13.58 -4.12
CA ALA A 299 6.89 -13.30 -4.86
C ALA A 299 6.21 -14.60 -5.33
N LEU A 300 7.01 -15.60 -5.74
CA LEU A 300 6.51 -16.94 -6.03
C LEU A 300 5.80 -17.55 -4.81
N ALA A 301 6.42 -17.45 -3.63
CA ALA A 301 5.87 -17.98 -2.38
C ALA A 301 4.62 -17.23 -1.92
N HIS A 302 4.55 -15.91 -2.15
CA HIS A 302 3.43 -15.07 -1.72
C HIS A 302 2.12 -15.43 -2.47
N SER A 303 2.11 -15.33 -3.79
CA SER A 303 0.92 -15.60 -4.61
C SER A 303 1.24 -16.11 -6.03
N GLY A 304 2.49 -16.03 -6.47
CA GLY A 304 2.91 -16.47 -7.79
C GLY A 304 2.68 -17.96 -8.03
N LEU A 305 2.86 -18.79 -7.00
CA LEU A 305 2.60 -20.24 -7.08
C LEU A 305 1.14 -20.56 -7.39
N ALA A 306 0.19 -19.84 -6.79
CA ALA A 306 -1.24 -20.03 -7.06
C ALA A 306 -1.58 -19.73 -8.54
N GLY A 307 -1.04 -18.63 -9.07
CA GLY A 307 -1.18 -18.30 -10.50
C GLY A 307 -0.53 -19.34 -11.42
N LEU A 308 0.64 -19.87 -11.03
CA LEU A 308 1.35 -20.89 -11.79
C LEU A 308 0.58 -22.24 -11.82
N ILE A 309 0.05 -22.68 -10.68
CA ILE A 309 -0.83 -23.86 -10.59
C ILE A 309 -2.03 -23.72 -11.53
N ASN A 310 -2.67 -22.54 -11.51
CA ASN A 310 -3.80 -22.26 -12.39
C ASN A 310 -3.40 -22.28 -13.87
N ALA A 311 -2.25 -21.71 -14.23
CA ALA A 311 -1.73 -21.74 -15.61
C ALA A 311 -1.46 -23.18 -16.10
N VAL A 312 -0.83 -24.00 -15.27
CA VAL A 312 -0.58 -25.43 -15.56
C VAL A 312 -1.90 -26.19 -15.72
N TRP A 313 -2.85 -25.99 -14.79
CA TRP A 313 -4.17 -26.62 -14.85
C TRP A 313 -4.94 -26.26 -16.12
N GLN A 314 -4.86 -25.01 -16.54
CA GLN A 314 -5.50 -24.52 -17.77
C GLN A 314 -4.69 -24.81 -19.05
N LYS A 315 -3.55 -25.53 -18.93
CA LYS A 315 -2.66 -25.86 -20.06
C LYS A 315 -2.20 -24.61 -20.82
N ARG A 316 -1.87 -23.55 -20.11
CA ARG A 316 -1.34 -22.32 -20.70
C ARG A 316 0.14 -22.49 -21.05
N ASP A 317 0.58 -21.80 -22.11
CA ASP A 317 1.98 -21.69 -22.47
C ASP A 317 2.61 -20.52 -21.70
N LEU A 318 3.52 -20.81 -20.76
CA LEU A 318 4.15 -19.78 -19.96
C LEU A 318 5.54 -20.23 -19.51
N LEU A 319 6.50 -19.32 -19.52
CA LEU A 319 7.80 -19.49 -18.88
C LEU A 319 7.84 -18.71 -17.55
N ALA A 320 7.93 -19.42 -16.44
CA ALA A 320 8.17 -18.80 -15.12
C ALA A 320 9.69 -18.63 -14.92
N VAL A 321 10.16 -17.38 -14.91
CA VAL A 321 11.56 -17.04 -14.59
C VAL A 321 11.61 -16.58 -13.15
N VAL A 322 12.24 -17.37 -12.29
CA VAL A 322 12.33 -17.13 -10.85
C VAL A 322 13.72 -16.64 -10.47
N LEU A 323 13.81 -15.42 -9.96
CA LEU A 323 15.02 -14.84 -9.39
C LEU A 323 15.20 -15.41 -7.97
N LYS A 324 15.98 -16.47 -7.83
CA LYS A 324 16.22 -17.13 -6.54
C LYS A 324 17.45 -16.53 -5.87
N ASN A 325 17.21 -15.64 -4.92
CA ASN A 325 18.24 -15.03 -4.09
C ASN A 325 18.05 -15.31 -2.58
N ASP A 326 17.08 -16.15 -2.24
CA ASP A 326 16.72 -16.63 -0.91
C ASP A 326 16.30 -15.53 0.07
N VAL A 327 15.99 -14.31 -0.43
CA VAL A 327 15.58 -13.19 0.42
C VAL A 327 14.62 -12.24 -0.27
N ALA A 328 13.74 -11.62 0.51
CA ALA A 328 12.97 -10.43 0.10
C ALA A 328 13.87 -9.18 0.20
N ALA A 329 14.74 -8.98 -0.79
CA ALA A 329 15.83 -8.00 -0.73
C ALA A 329 15.39 -6.54 -0.55
N MET A 330 14.21 -6.16 -1.05
CA MET A 330 13.73 -4.78 -1.03
C MET A 330 12.98 -4.41 0.26
N THR A 331 12.69 -5.36 1.13
CA THR A 331 11.85 -5.15 2.33
C THR A 331 12.55 -5.47 3.65
N GLY A 332 13.86 -5.74 3.62
CA GLY A 332 14.66 -5.99 4.83
C GLY A 332 15.26 -7.38 4.92
N PHE A 333 15.44 -8.05 3.78
CA PHE A 333 16.14 -9.34 3.66
C PHE A 333 15.49 -10.50 4.44
N GLN A 334 14.17 -10.48 4.59
CA GLN A 334 13.43 -11.63 5.11
C GLN A 334 13.75 -12.88 4.27
N GLU A 335 13.93 -14.02 4.93
CA GLU A 335 14.20 -15.28 4.24
C GLU A 335 13.02 -15.67 3.34
N ALA A 336 13.34 -16.07 2.11
CA ALA A 336 12.36 -16.61 1.18
C ALA A 336 12.35 -18.15 1.31
N PRO A 337 11.15 -18.77 1.32
CA PRO A 337 11.07 -20.24 1.33
C PRO A 337 11.59 -20.84 0.02
N ASP A 338 12.29 -21.98 0.12
CA ASP A 338 12.73 -22.71 -1.07
C ASP A 338 11.58 -23.55 -1.66
N LEU A 339 11.08 -23.12 -2.80
CA LEU A 339 10.01 -23.80 -3.53
C LEU A 339 10.52 -24.63 -4.72
N SER A 340 11.83 -24.86 -4.84
CA SER A 340 12.42 -25.58 -5.97
C SER A 340 11.81 -26.96 -6.18
N GLY A 341 11.65 -27.75 -5.12
CA GLY A 341 11.04 -29.09 -5.21
C GLY A 341 9.55 -29.06 -5.60
N ILE A 342 8.82 -27.99 -5.25
CA ILE A 342 7.42 -27.81 -5.67
C ILE A 342 7.37 -27.48 -7.16
N LEU A 343 8.28 -26.64 -7.65
CA LEU A 343 8.35 -26.32 -9.08
C LEU A 343 8.66 -27.57 -9.91
N GLU A 344 9.67 -28.36 -9.51
CA GLU A 344 10.03 -29.63 -10.19
C GLU A 344 8.89 -30.66 -10.23
N ALA A 345 8.08 -30.69 -9.16
CA ALA A 345 6.90 -31.57 -9.11
C ALA A 345 5.73 -31.05 -9.98
N LEU A 346 5.65 -29.75 -10.23
CA LEU A 346 4.54 -29.12 -10.93
C LEU A 346 4.76 -29.04 -12.45
N LEU A 347 5.98 -28.75 -12.91
CA LEU A 347 6.30 -28.49 -14.31
C LEU A 347 7.79 -28.72 -14.59
N PRO A 348 8.19 -28.88 -15.88
CA PRO A 348 9.59 -28.94 -16.26
C PRO A 348 10.35 -27.72 -15.74
N THR A 349 11.37 -27.94 -14.93
CA THR A 349 12.13 -26.91 -14.25
C THR A 349 13.60 -27.00 -14.60
N ARG A 350 14.20 -25.90 -15.05
CA ARG A 350 15.64 -25.76 -15.27
C ARG A 350 16.23 -24.84 -14.22
N PHE A 351 17.42 -25.19 -13.74
CA PHE A 351 18.21 -24.33 -12.86
C PHE A 351 19.38 -23.72 -13.61
N LEU A 352 19.67 -22.46 -13.31
CA LEU A 352 20.79 -21.71 -13.88
C LEU A 352 21.48 -20.94 -12.74
N ASP A 353 22.76 -21.25 -12.52
CA ASP A 353 23.55 -20.53 -11.52
C ASP A 353 24.09 -19.22 -12.10
N LEU A 354 23.94 -18.13 -11.36
CA LEU A 354 24.36 -16.78 -11.76
C LEU A 354 25.37 -16.19 -10.75
N PRO A 355 26.35 -15.38 -11.23
CA PRO A 355 26.49 -14.87 -12.60
C PRO A 355 26.99 -15.94 -13.59
N ALA A 356 26.47 -15.89 -14.80
CA ALA A 356 26.87 -16.72 -15.94
C ALA A 356 27.09 -15.83 -17.18
N PRO A 357 27.82 -16.31 -18.21
CA PRO A 357 27.94 -15.64 -19.49
C PRO A 357 26.57 -15.32 -20.10
N GLU A 358 26.44 -14.16 -20.73
CA GLU A 358 25.15 -13.69 -21.27
C GLU A 358 24.60 -14.62 -22.36
N GLU A 359 25.51 -15.22 -23.17
CA GLU A 359 25.17 -16.20 -24.21
C GLU A 359 24.54 -17.45 -23.62
N GLU A 360 25.01 -17.91 -22.47
CA GLU A 360 24.47 -19.08 -21.77
C GLU A 360 23.06 -18.78 -21.23
N VAL A 361 22.89 -17.62 -20.64
CA VAL A 361 21.60 -17.15 -20.12
C VAL A 361 20.58 -17.02 -21.26
N GLU A 362 20.98 -16.40 -22.37
CA GLU A 362 20.11 -16.23 -23.53
C GLU A 362 19.74 -17.58 -24.17
N ALA A 363 20.68 -18.50 -24.29
CA ALA A 363 20.42 -19.86 -24.77
C ALA A 363 19.40 -20.58 -23.88
N ALA A 364 19.57 -20.52 -22.56
CA ALA A 364 18.63 -21.10 -21.62
C ALA A 364 17.21 -20.53 -21.74
N LEU A 365 17.08 -19.21 -21.89
CA LEU A 365 15.78 -18.56 -22.11
C LEU A 365 15.13 -19.01 -23.42
N ARG A 366 15.88 -19.03 -24.53
CA ARG A 366 15.36 -19.43 -25.84
C ARG A 366 14.93 -20.91 -25.88
N GLU A 367 15.69 -21.79 -25.26
CA GLU A 367 15.33 -23.21 -25.14
C GLU A 367 14.03 -23.41 -24.37
N GLU A 368 13.86 -22.71 -23.24
CA GLU A 368 12.63 -22.81 -22.45
C GLU A 368 11.43 -22.12 -23.12
N LEU A 369 11.65 -21.05 -23.89
CA LEU A 369 10.60 -20.45 -24.69
C LEU A 369 10.13 -21.35 -25.84
N ALA A 370 11.05 -22.12 -26.44
CA ALA A 370 10.70 -23.07 -27.51
C ALA A 370 9.97 -24.33 -27.00
N ARG A 371 10.04 -24.62 -25.70
CA ARG A 371 9.34 -25.75 -25.07
C ARG A 371 7.82 -25.51 -25.10
N ARG A 372 7.04 -26.51 -25.48
CA ARG A 372 5.57 -26.46 -25.40
C ARG A 372 5.09 -26.57 -23.95
N GLY A 373 4.01 -25.87 -23.63
CA GLY A 373 3.42 -25.82 -22.29
C GLY A 373 4.19 -24.96 -21.31
N SER A 374 3.78 -24.98 -20.06
CA SER A 374 4.43 -24.21 -19.00
C SER A 374 5.76 -24.87 -18.59
N SER A 375 6.77 -24.03 -18.34
CA SER A 375 8.06 -24.44 -17.77
C SER A 375 8.59 -23.39 -16.81
N ALA A 376 9.61 -23.72 -16.01
CA ALA A 376 10.27 -22.80 -15.12
C ALA A 376 11.80 -22.75 -15.38
N LEU A 377 12.36 -21.53 -15.32
CA LEU A 377 13.80 -21.28 -15.24
C LEU A 377 14.08 -20.63 -13.88
N VAL A 378 14.73 -21.37 -13.00
CA VAL A 378 15.14 -20.88 -11.68
C VAL A 378 16.56 -20.34 -11.78
N ALA A 379 16.70 -19.04 -11.83
CA ALA A 379 17.97 -18.33 -11.87
C ALA A 379 18.47 -18.11 -10.44
N LYS A 380 19.54 -18.78 -10.04
CA LYS A 380 20.10 -18.72 -8.69
C LYS A 380 21.23 -17.71 -8.63
N GLY A 381 21.15 -16.75 -7.71
CA GLY A 381 22.19 -15.75 -7.54
C GLY A 381 22.13 -15.07 -6.17
N LYS A 382 23.24 -15.00 -5.46
CA LYS A 382 23.30 -14.41 -4.12
C LYS A 382 23.10 -12.89 -4.19
N CYS A 383 22.18 -12.34 -3.39
CA CYS A 383 21.95 -10.90 -3.33
C CYS A 383 23.19 -10.15 -2.81
N VAL A 384 23.73 -9.23 -3.62
CA VAL A 384 24.93 -8.44 -3.26
C VAL A 384 24.69 -7.42 -2.14
N MET A 385 23.44 -7.06 -1.91
CA MET A 385 23.06 -6.11 -0.85
C MET A 385 22.88 -6.78 0.52
N ARG A 386 22.85 -8.10 0.58
CA ARG A 386 22.80 -8.85 1.83
C ARG A 386 24.16 -8.79 2.51
N LYS A 387 24.31 -7.97 3.54
CA LYS A 387 25.46 -8.04 4.45
C LYS A 387 25.28 -9.32 5.28
N ASP A 388 26.15 -10.29 5.12
CA ASP A 388 26.20 -11.42 6.04
C ASP A 388 26.57 -10.87 7.43
N ASN A 389 25.59 -10.73 8.32
CA ASN A 389 25.82 -10.44 9.74
C ASN A 389 26.40 -11.70 10.41
N ARG A 390 27.56 -12.13 9.94
CA ARG A 390 28.41 -13.15 10.56
C ARG A 390 29.83 -12.61 10.60
N GLU A 391 30.02 -11.62 11.44
CA GLU A 391 31.30 -11.34 12.12
C GLU A 391 30.99 -10.78 13.52
#